data_6d3dfb1705583cbbdc10338a3116e0d4
#
_entry.id   6d3dfb1705583cbbdc10338a3116e0d4
#
_cell.length_a   1.000
_cell.length_b   1.000
_cell.length_c   1.000
_cell.angle_alpha   90.00
_cell.angle_beta   90.00
_cell.angle_gamma   90.00
#
_symmetry.space_group_name_H-M   'P 1'
#
loop_
_entity.id
_entity.type
_entity.pdbx_description
1 polymer ?
#
loop_
_entity_poly.entity_id
_entity_poly.type
_entity_poly.pdbx_seq_one_letter_code
_entity_poly.pdbx_strand_id
1 'polypeptide(L)'
;VLLSGDPGIGKSTILLQICQHLGQSKSVLYVSGEESANQIKLRAVRLGVTTENLGILAQTDVGTIAETIRSEKPDVVIIDSIQTMVSDECASSAGSITQVRECTNVFMHLAKFFGIPIFIVGHVNKDGGIAGPKVLEHIVDTVLYFEGERNYSYRILRGVKNRFGSTNEIGVFEMRQNGLEEVENPSM
;
A
#
# COMPACT_ATOMS: atom_id res chain seq x y z
N VAL A 1 5.99 5.10 3.03
CA VAL A 1 5.81 5.19 1.57
C VAL A 1 4.33 5.22 1.25
N LEU A 2 3.85 6.20 0.51
CA LEU A 2 2.48 6.25 -0.01
C LEU A 2 2.47 5.72 -1.45
N LEU A 3 1.68 4.70 -1.72
CA LEU A 3 1.38 4.23 -3.07
C LEU A 3 -0.02 4.69 -3.45
N SER A 4 -0.11 5.59 -4.40
CA SER A 4 -1.34 6.22 -4.88
C SER A 4 -1.68 5.78 -6.29
N GLY A 5 -2.93 5.84 -6.67
CA GLY A 5 -3.41 5.56 -8.03
C GLY A 5 -4.90 5.23 -8.05
N ASP A 6 -5.48 5.15 -9.23
CA ASP A 6 -6.90 4.87 -9.42
C ASP A 6 -7.31 3.52 -8.83
N PRO A 7 -8.55 3.37 -8.35
CA PRO A 7 -9.08 2.07 -7.92
C PRO A 7 -9.01 1.06 -9.08
N GLY A 8 -8.57 -0.17 -8.77
CA GLY A 8 -8.49 -1.25 -9.75
C GLY A 8 -7.28 -1.18 -10.71
N ILE A 9 -6.34 -0.24 -10.52
CA ILE A 9 -5.15 -0.11 -11.37
C ILE A 9 -4.11 -1.21 -11.14
N GLY A 10 -4.15 -1.92 -10.01
CA GLY A 10 -3.22 -3.00 -9.68
C GLY A 10 -2.30 -2.73 -8.48
N LYS A 11 -2.61 -1.74 -7.63
CA LYS A 11 -1.79 -1.41 -6.44
C LYS A 11 -1.62 -2.61 -5.50
N SER A 12 -2.71 -3.24 -5.12
CA SER A 12 -2.67 -4.43 -4.25
C SER A 12 -1.97 -5.62 -4.93
N THR A 13 -2.05 -5.71 -6.26
CA THR A 13 -1.35 -6.75 -7.04
C THR A 13 0.16 -6.58 -6.95
N ILE A 14 0.68 -5.39 -7.26
CA ILE A 14 2.12 -5.13 -7.20
C ILE A 14 2.65 -5.30 -5.78
N LEU A 15 1.90 -4.88 -4.76
CA LEU A 15 2.32 -5.02 -3.37
C LEU A 15 2.39 -6.49 -2.93
N LEU A 16 1.43 -7.33 -3.33
CA LEU A 16 1.50 -8.77 -3.04
C LEU A 16 2.69 -9.43 -3.76
N GLN A 17 2.99 -9.04 -4.99
CA GLN A 17 4.19 -9.54 -5.69
C GLN A 17 5.48 -9.09 -5.01
N ILE A 18 5.53 -7.85 -4.51
CA ILE A 18 6.65 -7.35 -3.69
C ILE A 18 6.79 -8.18 -2.40
N CYS A 19 5.67 -8.58 -1.77
CA CYS A 19 5.71 -9.46 -0.59
C CYS A 19 6.41 -10.78 -0.86
N GLN A 20 6.27 -11.37 -2.05
CA GLN A 20 6.99 -12.60 -2.41
C GLN A 20 8.51 -12.39 -2.40
N HIS A 21 8.98 -11.27 -2.94
CA HIS A 21 10.41 -10.96 -2.98
C HIS A 21 10.96 -10.60 -1.59
N LEU A 22 10.24 -9.76 -0.86
CA LEU A 22 10.63 -9.38 0.51
C LEU A 22 10.60 -10.58 1.45
N GLY A 23 9.59 -11.44 1.33
CA GLY A 23 9.39 -12.61 2.16
C GLY A 23 10.49 -13.68 2.08
N GLN A 24 11.41 -13.57 1.12
CA GLN A 24 12.60 -14.44 1.07
C GLN A 24 13.55 -14.22 2.25
N SER A 25 13.58 -13.03 2.82
CA SER A 25 14.53 -12.67 3.89
C SER A 25 13.92 -11.80 4.99
N LYS A 26 12.68 -11.36 4.86
CA LYS A 26 11.99 -10.41 5.72
C LYS A 26 10.61 -10.91 6.10
N SER A 27 10.18 -10.59 7.32
CA SER A 27 8.79 -10.77 7.72
C SER A 27 7.95 -9.58 7.26
N VAL A 28 6.83 -9.86 6.58
CA VAL A 28 5.92 -8.85 6.06
C VAL A 28 4.55 -9.01 6.71
N LEU A 29 3.99 -7.91 7.20
CA LEU A 29 2.61 -7.85 7.67
C LEU A 29 1.76 -7.08 6.65
N TYR A 30 0.82 -7.77 6.00
CA TYR A 30 -0.15 -7.18 5.10
C TYR A 30 -1.47 -6.96 5.82
N VAL A 31 -1.84 -5.71 6.04
CA VAL A 31 -3.08 -5.30 6.69
C VAL A 31 -4.08 -4.84 5.63
N SER A 32 -5.27 -5.43 5.64
CA SER A 32 -6.35 -5.05 4.74
C SER A 32 -7.60 -4.62 5.51
N GLY A 33 -8.16 -3.49 5.13
CA GLY A 33 -9.46 -3.05 5.61
C GLY A 33 -10.62 -3.32 4.63
N GLU A 34 -10.32 -3.78 3.42
CA GLU A 34 -11.32 -4.00 2.36
C GLU A 34 -11.61 -5.49 2.13
N GLU A 35 -10.59 -6.33 2.22
CA GLU A 35 -10.68 -7.74 1.90
C GLU A 35 -10.43 -8.61 3.12
N SER A 36 -11.12 -9.75 3.17
CA SER A 36 -10.85 -10.78 4.18
C SER A 36 -9.50 -11.45 3.94
N ALA A 37 -8.92 -12.04 4.98
CA ALA A 37 -7.67 -12.78 4.88
C ALA A 37 -7.72 -13.90 3.83
N ASN A 38 -8.88 -14.58 3.69
CA ASN A 38 -9.07 -15.62 2.69
C ASN A 38 -9.05 -15.08 1.25
N GLN A 39 -9.66 -13.92 1.00
CA GLN A 39 -9.63 -13.28 -0.33
C GLN A 39 -8.21 -12.88 -0.72
N ILE A 40 -7.45 -12.29 0.22
CA ILE A 40 -6.04 -11.94 -0.01
C ILE A 40 -5.21 -13.19 -0.26
N LYS A 41 -5.42 -14.26 0.52
CA LYS A 41 -4.72 -15.53 0.35
C LYS A 41 -4.98 -16.14 -1.04
N LEU A 42 -6.22 -16.16 -1.50
CA LEU A 42 -6.57 -16.65 -2.85
C LEU A 42 -5.88 -15.81 -3.95
N ARG A 43 -5.85 -14.49 -3.78
CA ARG A 43 -5.13 -13.61 -4.70
C ARG A 43 -3.63 -13.86 -4.67
N ALA A 44 -3.03 -14.01 -3.49
CA ALA A 44 -1.62 -14.32 -3.32
C ALA A 44 -1.23 -15.61 -4.04
N VAL A 45 -2.01 -16.68 -3.86
CA VAL A 45 -1.80 -17.96 -4.57
C VAL A 45 -1.83 -17.77 -6.09
N ARG A 46 -2.81 -17.04 -6.62
CA ARG A 46 -2.91 -16.76 -8.06
C ARG A 46 -1.69 -15.98 -8.60
N LEU A 47 -1.10 -15.11 -7.78
CA LEU A 47 0.09 -14.32 -8.11
C LEU A 47 1.41 -15.07 -7.87
N GLY A 48 1.36 -16.34 -7.45
CA GLY A 48 2.56 -17.12 -7.16
C GLY A 48 3.26 -16.71 -5.86
N VAL A 49 2.55 -16.08 -4.93
CA VAL A 49 3.07 -15.72 -3.61
C VAL A 49 3.01 -16.93 -2.71
N THR A 50 4.17 -17.53 -2.43
CA THR A 50 4.31 -18.79 -1.66
C THR A 50 5.12 -18.61 -0.38
N THR A 51 5.65 -17.42 -0.11
CA THR A 51 6.45 -17.17 1.09
C THR A 51 5.65 -17.40 2.37
N GLU A 52 6.27 -18.07 3.35
CA GLU A 52 5.71 -18.29 4.68
C GLU A 52 5.90 -17.05 5.60
N ASN A 53 6.70 -16.08 5.18
CA ASN A 53 7.00 -14.86 5.94
C ASN A 53 6.00 -13.72 5.69
N LEU A 54 4.83 -14.02 5.07
CA LEU A 54 3.74 -13.08 4.86
C LEU A 54 2.61 -13.34 5.85
N GLY A 55 2.48 -12.48 6.86
CA GLY A 55 1.31 -12.41 7.73
C GLY A 55 0.20 -11.55 7.10
N ILE A 56 -1.05 -12.01 7.20
CA ILE A 56 -2.23 -11.27 6.69
C ILE A 56 -3.14 -10.95 7.87
N LEU A 57 -3.48 -9.68 8.03
CA LEU A 57 -4.38 -9.16 9.06
C LEU A 57 -5.56 -8.41 8.40
N ALA A 58 -6.76 -8.94 8.54
CA ALA A 58 -7.99 -8.24 8.15
C ALA A 58 -8.47 -7.40 9.34
N GLN A 59 -8.14 -6.10 9.35
CA GLN A 59 -8.42 -5.18 10.45
C GLN A 59 -8.47 -3.74 9.94
N THR A 60 -9.36 -2.93 10.53
CA THR A 60 -9.50 -1.49 10.25
C THR A 60 -9.14 -0.61 11.44
N ASP A 61 -9.20 -1.14 12.66
CA ASP A 61 -8.86 -0.38 13.87
C ASP A 61 -7.33 -0.20 13.99
N VAL A 62 -6.91 1.06 13.96
CA VAL A 62 -5.48 1.45 13.99
C VAL A 62 -4.84 1.08 15.34
N GLY A 63 -5.58 1.11 16.43
CA GLY A 63 -5.10 0.69 17.77
C GLY A 63 -4.68 -0.77 17.75
N THR A 64 -5.55 -1.66 17.32
CA THR A 64 -5.29 -3.10 17.19
C THR A 64 -4.15 -3.39 16.22
N ILE A 65 -4.09 -2.68 15.08
CA ILE A 65 -3.00 -2.82 14.12
C ILE A 65 -1.67 -2.41 14.76
N ALA A 66 -1.64 -1.29 15.50
CA ALA A 66 -0.45 -0.82 16.19
C ALA A 66 0.04 -1.82 17.25
N GLU A 67 -0.86 -2.45 18.00
CA GLU A 67 -0.52 -3.51 18.96
C GLU A 67 0.08 -4.73 18.26
N THR A 68 -0.50 -5.14 17.14
CA THR A 68 0.03 -6.25 16.34
C THR A 68 1.45 -5.93 15.83
N ILE A 69 1.70 -4.72 15.32
CA ILE A 69 3.04 -4.30 14.88
C ILE A 69 4.04 -4.33 16.05
N ARG A 70 3.64 -3.90 17.24
CA ARG A 70 4.50 -3.92 18.43
C ARG A 70 4.84 -5.34 18.89
N SER A 71 3.88 -6.25 18.85
CA SER A 71 4.05 -7.64 19.29
C SER A 71 4.82 -8.49 18.29
N GLU A 72 4.44 -8.44 17.02
CA GLU A 72 4.99 -9.27 15.95
C GLU A 72 6.32 -8.75 15.42
N LYS A 73 6.56 -7.44 15.52
CA LYS A 73 7.77 -6.74 15.03
C LYS A 73 8.13 -7.12 13.59
N PRO A 74 7.20 -6.97 12.64
CA PRO A 74 7.48 -7.27 11.24
C PRO A 74 8.60 -6.36 10.70
N ASP A 75 9.35 -6.85 9.71
CA ASP A 75 10.36 -6.04 9.03
C ASP A 75 9.73 -5.01 8.08
N VAL A 76 8.55 -5.30 7.54
CA VAL A 76 7.81 -4.43 6.62
C VAL A 76 6.31 -4.53 6.90
N VAL A 77 5.60 -3.42 6.81
CA VAL A 77 4.13 -3.36 6.94
C VAL A 77 3.50 -2.76 5.70
N ILE A 78 2.39 -3.33 5.26
CA ILE A 78 1.55 -2.80 4.18
C ILE A 78 0.16 -2.54 4.71
N ILE A 79 -0.37 -1.34 4.48
CA ILE A 79 -1.73 -0.91 4.86
C ILE A 79 -2.55 -0.71 3.58
N ASP A 80 -3.54 -1.54 3.33
CA ASP A 80 -4.38 -1.53 2.11
C ASP A 80 -5.88 -1.54 2.48
N SER A 81 -6.53 -0.38 2.45
CA SER A 81 -6.11 0.98 2.13
C SER A 81 -6.27 1.90 3.34
N ILE A 82 -5.63 3.06 3.30
CA ILE A 82 -5.72 4.04 4.39
C ILE A 82 -7.14 4.58 4.58
N GLN A 83 -7.95 4.63 3.52
CA GLN A 83 -9.31 5.14 3.56
C GLN A 83 -10.27 4.27 4.39
N THR A 84 -9.92 3.01 4.62
CA THR A 84 -10.73 2.09 5.44
C THR A 84 -10.32 2.07 6.91
N MET A 85 -9.17 2.68 7.24
CA MET A 85 -8.65 2.70 8.60
C MET A 85 -9.41 3.69 9.48
N VAL A 86 -9.60 3.29 10.74
CA VAL A 86 -10.27 4.09 11.76
C VAL A 86 -9.44 4.14 13.04
N SER A 87 -9.47 5.30 13.70
CA SER A 87 -8.90 5.51 15.02
C SER A 87 -10.03 5.89 15.97
N ASP A 88 -10.12 5.23 17.10
CA ASP A 88 -11.10 5.55 18.14
C ASP A 88 -10.90 6.95 18.74
N GLU A 89 -9.70 7.52 18.62
CA GLU A 89 -9.40 8.88 19.05
C GLU A 89 -9.98 9.96 18.12
N CYS A 90 -10.50 9.56 16.95
CA CYS A 90 -11.05 10.46 15.96
C CYS A 90 -12.52 10.15 15.70
N ALA A 91 -13.42 11.08 16.06
CA ALA A 91 -14.86 10.92 15.89
C ALA A 91 -15.36 11.01 14.44
N SER A 92 -14.48 11.29 13.48
CA SER A 92 -14.83 11.42 12.06
C SER A 92 -15.01 10.05 11.39
N SER A 93 -15.83 10.00 10.36
CA SER A 93 -16.07 8.76 9.60
C SER A 93 -14.82 8.26 8.90
N ALA A 94 -14.73 6.94 8.66
CA ALA A 94 -13.71 6.33 7.81
C ALA A 94 -13.66 7.03 6.45
N GLY A 95 -12.46 7.22 5.91
CA GLY A 95 -12.23 7.89 4.64
C GLY A 95 -12.34 9.42 4.67
N SER A 96 -12.80 10.03 5.77
CA SER A 96 -12.77 11.50 5.92
C SER A 96 -11.32 12.01 5.99
N ILE A 97 -11.10 13.28 5.61
CA ILE A 97 -9.78 13.91 5.64
C ILE A 97 -9.14 13.80 7.02
N THR A 98 -9.90 14.09 8.06
CA THR A 98 -9.42 14.06 9.45
C THR A 98 -9.00 12.64 9.85
N GLN A 99 -9.85 11.64 9.58
CA GLN A 99 -9.58 10.25 9.93
C GLN A 99 -8.36 9.70 9.18
N VAL A 100 -8.28 9.94 7.87
CA VAL A 100 -7.16 9.49 7.04
C VAL A 100 -5.83 10.12 7.49
N ARG A 101 -5.83 11.40 7.86
CA ARG A 101 -4.64 12.07 8.40
C ARG A 101 -4.23 11.50 9.75
N GLU A 102 -5.20 11.31 10.65
CA GLU A 102 -4.94 10.75 11.99
C GLU A 102 -4.34 9.35 11.88
N CYS A 103 -4.97 8.45 11.15
CA CYS A 103 -4.45 7.10 10.93
C CYS A 103 -3.04 7.11 10.32
N THR A 104 -2.81 8.00 9.34
CA THR A 104 -1.49 8.13 8.70
C THR A 104 -0.43 8.61 9.70
N ASN A 105 -0.76 9.55 10.58
CA ASN A 105 0.16 10.03 11.61
C ASN A 105 0.55 8.91 12.58
N VAL A 106 -0.40 8.05 12.98
CA VAL A 106 -0.11 6.89 13.83
C VAL A 106 0.88 5.94 13.12
N PHE A 107 0.64 5.60 11.86
CA PHE A 107 1.57 4.74 11.10
C PHE A 107 2.93 5.38 10.88
N MET A 108 3.00 6.70 10.64
CA MET A 108 4.27 7.42 10.56
C MET A 108 5.05 7.37 11.88
N HIS A 109 4.35 7.50 13.01
CA HIS A 109 4.95 7.39 14.33
C HIS A 109 5.53 6.00 14.57
N LEU A 110 4.76 4.95 14.27
CA LEU A 110 5.21 3.55 14.37
C LEU A 110 6.43 3.29 13.47
N ALA A 111 6.37 3.74 12.21
CA ALA A 111 7.47 3.57 11.27
C ALA A 111 8.78 4.17 11.79
N LYS A 112 8.72 5.40 12.32
CA LYS A 112 9.89 6.11 12.86
C LYS A 112 10.38 5.51 14.17
N PHE A 113 9.47 5.15 15.06
CA PHE A 113 9.84 4.63 16.39
C PHE A 113 10.50 3.24 16.30
N PHE A 114 9.98 2.36 15.46
CA PHE A 114 10.50 0.99 15.31
C PHE A 114 11.50 0.84 14.15
N GLY A 115 11.69 1.87 13.32
CA GLY A 115 12.53 1.78 12.12
C GLY A 115 11.97 0.83 11.06
N ILE A 116 10.64 0.66 11.00
CA ILE A 116 9.96 -0.26 10.09
C ILE A 116 9.41 0.52 8.89
N PRO A 117 9.76 0.18 7.65
CA PRO A 117 9.11 0.75 6.48
C PRO A 117 7.63 0.34 6.42
N ILE A 118 6.74 1.33 6.33
CA ILE A 118 5.31 1.13 6.18
C ILE A 118 4.88 1.65 4.81
N PHE A 119 4.29 0.77 3.99
CA PHE A 119 3.64 1.12 2.73
C PHE A 119 2.17 1.37 2.99
N ILE A 120 1.67 2.52 2.55
CA ILE A 120 0.28 2.94 2.70
C ILE A 120 -0.32 3.03 1.30
N VAL A 121 -1.39 2.29 1.04
CA VAL A 121 -2.17 2.39 -0.20
C VAL A 121 -3.20 3.50 -0.06
N GLY A 122 -3.24 4.41 -1.03
CA GLY A 122 -4.24 5.44 -1.15
C GLY A 122 -4.96 5.39 -2.50
N HIS A 123 -6.29 5.44 -2.48
CA HIS A 123 -7.09 5.53 -3.71
C HIS A 123 -7.34 6.99 -4.09
N VAL A 124 -7.12 7.33 -5.36
CA VAL A 124 -7.48 8.65 -5.89
C VAL A 124 -8.99 8.70 -6.09
N ASN A 125 -9.65 9.68 -5.49
CA ASN A 125 -11.07 9.91 -5.72
C ASN A 125 -11.29 11.10 -6.65
N LYS A 126 -12.09 10.86 -7.69
CA LYS A 126 -12.52 11.91 -8.63
C LYS A 126 -13.69 12.73 -8.08
N ASP A 127 -14.41 12.23 -7.08
CA ASP A 127 -15.71 12.78 -6.64
C ASP A 127 -15.68 13.57 -5.32
N GLY A 128 -14.50 13.87 -4.77
CA GLY A 128 -14.35 14.82 -3.65
C GLY A 128 -14.92 14.40 -2.28
N GLY A 129 -15.57 13.24 -2.16
CA GLY A 129 -16.22 12.78 -0.92
C GLY A 129 -15.30 12.02 0.06
N ILE A 130 -14.22 11.45 -0.42
CA ILE A 130 -13.24 10.69 0.38
C ILE A 130 -11.87 11.37 0.22
N ALA A 131 -11.11 11.46 1.32
CA ALA A 131 -9.79 12.08 1.30
C ALA A 131 -8.86 11.38 0.29
N GLY A 132 -8.46 12.12 -0.73
CA GLY A 132 -7.48 11.64 -1.70
C GLY A 132 -6.04 11.68 -1.16
N PRO A 133 -5.10 11.02 -1.84
CA PRO A 133 -3.69 10.92 -1.42
C PRO A 133 -2.98 12.27 -1.26
N LYS A 134 -3.40 13.33 -1.96
CA LYS A 134 -2.81 14.68 -1.85
C LYS A 134 -2.73 15.19 -0.41
N VAL A 135 -3.70 14.82 0.42
CA VAL A 135 -3.71 15.20 1.84
C VAL A 135 -2.53 14.59 2.60
N LEU A 136 -2.02 13.44 2.14
CA LEU A 136 -0.97 12.66 2.79
C LEU A 136 0.42 12.96 2.25
N GLU A 137 0.55 13.57 1.07
CA GLU A 137 1.85 13.81 0.41
C GLU A 137 2.80 14.64 1.26
N HIS A 138 2.28 15.52 2.11
CA HIS A 138 3.09 16.33 3.02
C HIS A 138 3.54 15.55 4.28
N ILE A 139 2.82 14.51 4.66
CA ILE A 139 3.06 13.74 5.89
C ILE A 139 4.13 12.67 5.65
N VAL A 140 4.04 11.96 4.52
CA VAL A 140 4.90 10.81 4.20
C VAL A 140 6.25 11.21 3.59
N ASP A 141 7.24 10.34 3.69
CA ASP A 141 8.60 10.60 3.19
C ASP A 141 8.72 10.32 1.68
N THR A 142 7.97 9.37 1.16
CA THR A 142 8.01 8.96 -0.25
C THR A 142 6.60 8.80 -0.78
N VAL A 143 6.36 9.32 -1.99
CA VAL A 143 5.09 9.19 -2.72
C VAL A 143 5.37 8.57 -4.07
N LEU A 144 4.69 7.46 -4.33
CA LEU A 144 4.69 6.74 -5.60
C LEU A 144 3.29 6.83 -6.22
N TYR A 145 3.23 7.14 -7.50
CA TYR A 145 2.00 7.08 -8.29
C TYR A 145 2.03 5.87 -9.20
N PHE A 146 0.93 5.12 -9.16
CA PHE A 146 0.69 4.00 -10.06
C PHE A 146 -0.40 4.41 -11.04
N GLU A 147 -0.01 4.59 -12.30
CA GLU A 147 -0.82 5.17 -13.38
C GLU A 147 -1.06 4.14 -14.48
N GLY A 148 -2.11 4.35 -15.24
CA GLY A 148 -2.44 3.58 -16.43
C GLY A 148 -3.91 3.73 -16.79
N GLU A 149 -4.26 3.41 -18.01
CA GLU A 149 -5.64 3.37 -18.47
C GLU A 149 -6.18 1.95 -18.36
N ARG A 150 -7.45 1.81 -17.98
CA ARG A 150 -8.08 0.49 -17.80
C ARG A 150 -8.13 -0.35 -19.08
N ASN A 151 -8.14 0.32 -20.24
CA ASN A 151 -8.22 -0.33 -21.54
C ASN A 151 -6.85 -0.75 -22.09
N TYR A 152 -5.75 -0.37 -21.45
CA TYR A 152 -4.40 -0.74 -21.85
C TYR A 152 -3.80 -1.69 -20.80
N SER A 153 -2.96 -2.61 -21.26
CA SER A 153 -2.26 -3.55 -20.38
C SER A 153 -1.13 -2.91 -19.58
N TYR A 154 -0.60 -1.78 -20.05
CA TYR A 154 0.56 -1.13 -19.44
C TYR A 154 0.19 -0.30 -18.21
N ARG A 155 1.10 -0.33 -17.23
CA ARG A 155 1.05 0.46 -15.99
C ARG A 155 2.40 1.13 -15.79
N ILE A 156 2.37 2.34 -15.24
CA ILE A 156 3.57 3.12 -14.94
C ILE A 156 3.61 3.38 -13.44
N LEU A 157 4.73 3.03 -12.81
CA LEU A 157 5.05 3.41 -11.44
C LEU A 157 6.04 4.57 -11.45
N ARG A 158 5.66 5.68 -10.84
CA ARG A 158 6.44 6.92 -10.85
C ARG A 158 6.68 7.45 -9.44
N GLY A 159 7.92 7.86 -9.14
CA GLY A 159 8.23 8.65 -7.96
C GLY A 159 7.76 10.09 -8.13
N VAL A 160 6.98 10.59 -7.16
CA VAL A 160 6.52 12.00 -7.13
C VAL A 160 7.21 12.78 -6.03
N LYS A 161 7.49 12.12 -4.92
CA LYS A 161 8.24 12.66 -3.79
C LYS A 161 9.16 11.59 -3.23
N ASN A 162 10.40 11.96 -2.95
CA ASN A 162 11.35 11.11 -2.24
C ASN A 162 12.31 11.98 -1.43
N ARG A 163 12.18 11.95 -0.10
CA ARG A 163 13.07 12.71 0.79
C ARG A 163 14.51 12.23 0.77
N PHE A 164 14.74 10.99 0.34
CA PHE A 164 16.03 10.33 0.46
C PHE A 164 16.71 10.05 -0.89
N GLY A 165 16.14 10.50 -2.00
CA GLY A 165 16.69 10.24 -3.32
C GLY A 165 15.94 10.90 -4.47
N SER A 166 16.28 10.46 -5.69
CA SER A 166 15.68 10.94 -6.93
C SER A 166 14.21 10.50 -7.10
N THR A 167 13.46 11.26 -7.88
CA THR A 167 12.13 10.92 -8.37
C THR A 167 12.10 10.74 -9.90
N ASN A 168 13.27 10.71 -10.55
CA ASN A 168 13.36 10.66 -12.01
C ASN A 168 13.17 9.27 -12.60
N GLU A 169 13.14 8.24 -11.76
CA GLU A 169 12.97 6.85 -12.20
C GLU A 169 11.51 6.51 -12.38
N ILE A 170 11.22 5.73 -13.43
CA ILE A 170 9.90 5.18 -13.70
C ILE A 170 10.03 3.67 -13.92
N GLY A 171 9.06 2.90 -13.41
CA GLY A 171 8.88 1.49 -13.73
C GLY A 171 7.70 1.32 -14.69
N VAL A 172 7.88 0.53 -15.74
CA VAL A 172 6.81 0.18 -16.68
C VAL A 172 6.48 -1.29 -16.51
N PHE A 173 5.19 -1.59 -16.34
CA PHE A 173 4.70 -2.94 -16.12
C PHE A 173 3.58 -3.26 -17.12
N GLU A 174 3.47 -4.53 -17.47
CA GLU A 174 2.33 -5.07 -18.22
C GLU A 174 1.45 -5.89 -17.27
N MET A 175 0.14 -5.60 -17.27
CA MET A 175 -0.84 -6.38 -16.52
C MET A 175 -1.19 -7.65 -17.30
N ARG A 176 -0.87 -8.82 -16.72
CA ARG A 176 -1.16 -10.14 -17.26
C ARG A 176 -2.06 -10.95 -16.33
N GLN A 177 -2.44 -12.14 -16.75
CA GLN A 177 -3.30 -13.04 -15.94
C GLN A 177 -2.67 -13.44 -14.60
N ASN A 178 -1.34 -13.59 -14.57
CA ASN A 178 -0.54 -13.98 -13.41
C ASN A 178 -0.01 -12.77 -12.60
N GLY A 179 -0.40 -11.54 -12.94
CA GLY A 179 0.00 -10.31 -12.25
C GLY A 179 0.67 -9.30 -13.15
N LEU A 180 1.50 -8.44 -12.56
CA LEU A 180 2.28 -7.41 -13.23
C LEU A 180 3.66 -7.97 -13.58
N GLU A 181 4.07 -7.77 -14.83
CA GLU A 181 5.40 -8.11 -15.33
C GLU A 181 6.14 -6.83 -15.76
N GLU A 182 7.40 -6.72 -15.39
CA GLU A 182 8.25 -5.59 -15.77
C GLU A 182 8.51 -5.60 -17.28
N VAL A 183 8.43 -4.41 -17.89
CA VAL A 183 8.77 -4.19 -19.30
C VAL A 183 10.16 -3.57 -19.37
N GLU A 184 11.17 -4.37 -19.70
CA GLU A 184 12.59 -3.95 -19.72
C GLU A 184 12.88 -2.87 -20.77
N ASN A 185 12.14 -2.86 -21.88
CA ASN A 185 12.31 -1.88 -22.95
C ASN A 185 10.97 -1.39 -23.51
N PRO A 186 10.40 -0.31 -22.93
CA PRO A 186 9.09 0.21 -23.36
C PRO A 186 9.10 0.88 -24.73
N SER A 187 10.25 0.97 -25.40
CA SER A 187 10.40 1.59 -26.73
C SER A 187 10.40 0.60 -27.90
N MET A 188 10.16 -0.69 -27.64
CA MET A 188 10.02 -1.70 -28.69
C MET A 188 8.56 -1.96 -29.05
#